data_03ff95a8182d63e55026d3197005e660
#
_entry.id   03ff95a8182d63e55026d3197005e660
#
_cell.length_a   1.000
_cell.length_b   1.000
_cell.length_c   1.000
_cell.angle_alpha   90.00
_cell.angle_beta   90.00
_cell.angle_gamma   90.00
#
_symmetry.space_group_name_H-M   'P 1'
#
loop_
_entity.id
_entity.type
_entity.pdbx_description
1 polymer ?
#
loop_
_entity_poly.entity_id
_entity_poly.type
_entity_poly.pdbx_seq_one_letter_code
_entity_poly.pdbx_strand_id
1 'polypeptide(L)'
;DVYKRQTHARVANAAAEAARAKGWTVTQLNAEGSLPKLAEQLDTLVNKKVDAIVVAMGKPVETDAQLQAAKEKGIPVVGVMSGASPHMLFDVEVNEYATGAQSVLYLLGKMGYQGNILSARFDGNSGTRIRGKMLDAVLTENTAVKDLAKFSMARTQSWRDDVRNGMQALFLRHQGQFKGVWASFDGQAYVIDDLLQSQGMKKGDITLVSVDGGPETYRRIADPNSLITATMMIPFEQLGASAIDSIDRIVVKKEPKETVAAGPYLFMDSVLVDATNVQKFLQPAAK
;
A
#
# COMPACT_ATOMS: atom_id res chain seq x y z
N ASP A 1 2.43 -10.25 12.08
CA ASP A 1 2.01 -8.88 11.79
C ASP A 1 0.59 -8.88 11.20
N VAL A 2 -0.39 -8.57 12.05
CA VAL A 2 -1.83 -8.64 11.71
C VAL A 2 -2.18 -7.65 10.58
N TYR A 3 -1.62 -6.46 10.58
CA TYR A 3 -1.91 -5.43 9.58
C TYR A 3 -1.45 -5.81 8.17
N LYS A 4 -0.21 -6.28 8.05
CA LYS A 4 0.35 -6.75 6.77
C LYS A 4 -0.41 -7.97 6.24
N ARG A 5 -0.81 -8.90 7.12
CA ARG A 5 -1.65 -10.05 6.75
C ARG A 5 -3.04 -9.63 6.28
N GLN A 6 -3.63 -8.59 6.88
CA GLN A 6 -4.93 -8.08 6.45
C GLN A 6 -4.89 -7.49 5.04
N THR A 7 -3.88 -6.69 4.70
CA THR A 7 -3.73 -6.12 3.35
C THR A 7 -3.51 -7.19 2.29
N HIS A 8 -2.63 -8.17 2.55
CA HIS A 8 -2.42 -9.31 1.66
C HIS A 8 -3.70 -10.12 1.45
N ALA A 9 -4.47 -10.34 2.53
CA ALA A 9 -5.74 -11.06 2.45
C ALA A 9 -6.79 -10.30 1.64
N ARG A 10 -6.87 -8.96 1.75
CA ARG A 10 -7.81 -8.14 0.96
C ARG A 10 -7.62 -8.36 -0.53
N VAL A 11 -6.38 -8.22 -1.02
CA VAL A 11 -6.03 -8.41 -2.44
C VAL A 11 -6.34 -9.84 -2.90
N ALA A 12 -5.85 -10.84 -2.17
CA ALA A 12 -5.99 -12.24 -2.55
C ALA A 12 -7.45 -12.71 -2.50
N ASN A 13 -8.23 -12.28 -1.51
CA ASN A 13 -9.65 -12.60 -1.39
C ASN A 13 -10.46 -11.95 -2.52
N ALA A 14 -10.21 -10.68 -2.82
CA ALA A 14 -10.89 -9.99 -3.91
C ALA A 14 -10.62 -10.64 -5.27
N ALA A 15 -9.39 -11.05 -5.55
CA ALA A 15 -9.07 -11.82 -6.74
C ALA A 15 -9.82 -13.16 -6.76
N ALA A 16 -9.83 -13.89 -5.65
CA ALA A 16 -10.55 -15.17 -5.56
C ALA A 16 -12.05 -15.00 -5.74
N GLU A 17 -12.67 -13.98 -5.16
CA GLU A 17 -14.10 -13.67 -5.33
C GLU A 17 -14.45 -13.29 -6.78
N ALA A 18 -13.63 -12.44 -7.40
CA ALA A 18 -13.81 -12.05 -8.81
C ALA A 18 -13.73 -13.27 -9.75
N ALA A 19 -12.79 -14.18 -9.50
CA ALA A 19 -12.66 -15.42 -10.29
C ALA A 19 -13.86 -16.35 -10.09
N ARG A 20 -14.33 -16.56 -8.86
CA ARG A 20 -15.53 -17.36 -8.57
C ARG A 20 -16.79 -16.76 -9.21
N ALA A 21 -16.90 -15.42 -9.21
CA ALA A 21 -18.02 -14.73 -9.87
C ALA A 21 -18.07 -14.98 -11.39
N LYS A 22 -16.91 -15.28 -12.01
CA LYS A 22 -16.82 -15.72 -13.41
C LYS A 22 -17.06 -17.24 -13.60
N GLY A 23 -17.35 -17.98 -12.55
CA GLY A 23 -17.53 -19.44 -12.57
C GLY A 23 -16.23 -20.23 -12.60
N TRP A 24 -15.08 -19.62 -12.30
CA TRP A 24 -13.80 -20.29 -12.32
C TRP A 24 -13.53 -21.05 -11.01
N THR A 25 -12.84 -22.18 -11.13
CA THR A 25 -12.33 -22.92 -9.96
C THR A 25 -11.08 -22.23 -9.41
N VAL A 26 -11.09 -21.93 -8.12
CA VAL A 26 -10.01 -21.19 -7.45
C VAL A 26 -9.32 -22.06 -6.42
N THR A 27 -8.00 -22.21 -6.55
CA THR A 27 -7.11 -22.73 -5.51
C THR A 27 -6.36 -21.56 -4.89
N GLN A 28 -6.68 -21.22 -3.63
CA GLN A 28 -6.02 -20.13 -2.91
C GLN A 28 -4.99 -20.70 -1.94
N LEU A 29 -3.73 -20.27 -2.07
CA LEU A 29 -2.60 -20.72 -1.26
C LEU A 29 -2.04 -19.52 -0.48
N ASN A 30 -1.56 -19.76 0.74
CA ASN A 30 -0.97 -18.75 1.59
C ASN A 30 0.48 -19.13 1.95
N ALA A 31 1.43 -18.34 1.48
CA ALA A 31 2.84 -18.54 1.76
C ALA A 31 3.28 -18.02 3.15
N GLU A 32 2.39 -17.31 3.89
CA GLU A 32 2.63 -16.80 5.24
C GLU A 32 3.89 -15.90 5.35
N GLY A 33 4.29 -15.27 4.24
CA GLY A 33 5.51 -14.45 4.16
C GLY A 33 6.80 -15.25 3.99
N SER A 34 6.70 -16.57 3.80
CA SER A 34 7.84 -17.45 3.54
C SER A 34 8.10 -17.55 2.04
N LEU A 35 9.26 -17.12 1.58
CA LEU A 35 9.67 -17.23 0.17
C LEU A 35 9.87 -18.66 -0.29
N PRO A 36 10.52 -19.55 0.50
CA PRO A 36 10.59 -20.98 0.14
C PRO A 36 9.21 -21.60 -0.06
N LYS A 37 8.25 -21.28 0.83
CA LYS A 37 6.88 -21.78 0.72
C LYS A 37 6.15 -21.22 -0.50
N LEU A 38 6.39 -19.94 -0.86
CA LEU A 38 5.87 -19.36 -2.09
C LEU A 38 6.40 -20.08 -3.33
N ALA A 39 7.70 -20.32 -3.39
CA ALA A 39 8.32 -21.06 -4.49
C ALA A 39 7.74 -22.49 -4.64
N GLU A 40 7.62 -23.24 -3.54
CA GLU A 40 7.01 -24.58 -3.52
C GLU A 40 5.55 -24.56 -3.99
N GLN A 41 4.78 -23.55 -3.58
CA GLN A 41 3.39 -23.37 -4.01
C GLN A 41 3.30 -23.06 -5.50
N LEU A 42 4.19 -22.22 -6.04
CA LEU A 42 4.26 -21.94 -7.48
C LEU A 42 4.62 -23.21 -8.27
N ASP A 43 5.62 -23.96 -7.84
CA ASP A 43 5.98 -25.25 -8.45
C ASP A 43 4.78 -26.22 -8.46
N THR A 44 4.04 -26.27 -7.37
CA THR A 44 2.83 -27.11 -7.27
C THR A 44 1.77 -26.70 -8.29
N LEU A 45 1.49 -25.38 -8.46
CA LEU A 45 0.52 -24.89 -9.43
C LEU A 45 0.97 -25.13 -10.87
N VAL A 46 2.27 -24.91 -11.15
CA VAL A 46 2.88 -25.18 -12.46
C VAL A 46 2.80 -26.67 -12.83
N ASN A 47 3.02 -27.57 -11.86
CA ASN A 47 2.92 -29.00 -12.08
C ASN A 47 1.46 -29.48 -12.23
N LYS A 48 0.51 -28.82 -11.57
CA LYS A 48 -0.93 -29.05 -11.76
C LYS A 48 -1.48 -28.54 -13.09
N LYS A 49 -0.68 -27.77 -13.85
CA LYS A 49 -1.05 -27.19 -15.13
C LYS A 49 -2.33 -26.34 -15.03
N VAL A 50 -2.38 -25.46 -14.04
CA VAL A 50 -3.50 -24.51 -13.90
C VAL A 50 -3.57 -23.57 -15.11
N ASP A 51 -4.75 -23.03 -15.40
CA ASP A 51 -4.98 -22.17 -16.58
C ASP A 51 -4.33 -20.77 -16.43
N ALA A 52 -4.21 -20.28 -15.20
CA ALA A 52 -3.54 -19.02 -14.89
C ALA A 52 -3.12 -18.95 -13.41
N ILE A 53 -2.15 -18.08 -13.09
CA ILE A 53 -1.68 -17.84 -11.73
C ILE A 53 -1.77 -16.34 -11.42
N VAL A 54 -2.27 -15.99 -10.23
CA VAL A 54 -2.17 -14.65 -9.66
C VAL A 54 -1.24 -14.70 -8.45
N VAL A 55 -0.20 -13.85 -8.46
CA VAL A 55 0.74 -13.71 -7.35
C VAL A 55 0.46 -12.39 -6.64
N ALA A 56 -0.16 -12.45 -5.46
CA ALA A 56 -0.47 -11.27 -4.67
C ALA A 56 0.65 -10.95 -3.67
N MET A 57 1.23 -9.76 -3.78
CA MET A 57 2.30 -9.24 -2.90
C MET A 57 3.50 -10.20 -2.75
N GLY A 58 3.83 -10.89 -3.84
CA GLY A 58 4.99 -11.76 -3.94
C GLY A 58 6.29 -10.98 -4.14
N LYS A 59 7.33 -11.72 -4.46
CA LYS A 59 8.65 -11.15 -4.83
C LYS A 59 9.18 -11.89 -6.06
N PRO A 60 8.82 -11.44 -7.27
CA PRO A 60 9.16 -12.12 -8.51
C PRO A 60 10.65 -12.41 -8.67
N VAL A 61 11.51 -11.48 -8.26
CA VAL A 61 12.98 -11.65 -8.33
C VAL A 61 13.46 -12.88 -7.53
N GLU A 62 12.79 -13.20 -6.43
CA GLU A 62 13.15 -14.32 -5.55
C GLU A 62 12.46 -15.65 -5.93
N THR A 63 11.50 -15.58 -6.88
CA THR A 63 10.77 -16.76 -7.42
C THR A 63 10.87 -16.83 -8.94
N ASP A 64 11.93 -16.27 -9.51
CA ASP A 64 12.10 -16.11 -10.95
C ASP A 64 12.12 -17.48 -11.70
N ALA A 65 12.76 -18.48 -11.13
CA ALA A 65 12.81 -19.82 -11.71
C ALA A 65 11.40 -20.44 -11.87
N GLN A 66 10.52 -20.26 -10.88
CA GLN A 66 9.15 -20.77 -10.91
C GLN A 66 8.30 -20.02 -11.94
N LEU A 67 8.50 -18.70 -12.03
CA LEU A 67 7.81 -17.86 -13.01
C LEU A 67 8.25 -18.20 -14.44
N GLN A 68 9.55 -18.45 -14.65
CA GLN A 68 10.08 -18.95 -15.92
C GLN A 68 9.45 -20.29 -16.28
N ALA A 69 9.41 -21.24 -15.35
CA ALA A 69 8.79 -22.54 -15.58
C ALA A 69 7.30 -22.45 -15.93
N ALA A 70 6.56 -21.51 -15.31
CA ALA A 70 5.17 -21.23 -15.67
C ALA A 70 5.07 -20.73 -17.13
N LYS A 71 5.91 -19.76 -17.50
CA LYS A 71 5.96 -19.21 -18.87
C LYS A 71 6.29 -20.28 -19.92
N GLU A 72 7.28 -21.14 -19.65
CA GLU A 72 7.68 -22.24 -20.55
C GLU A 72 6.54 -23.26 -20.76
N LYS A 73 5.68 -23.45 -19.75
CA LYS A 73 4.48 -24.30 -19.82
C LYS A 73 3.26 -23.58 -20.36
N GLY A 74 3.39 -22.31 -20.79
CA GLY A 74 2.29 -21.52 -21.32
C GLY A 74 1.26 -21.10 -20.26
N ILE A 75 1.61 -21.12 -18.97
CA ILE A 75 0.72 -20.70 -17.88
C ILE A 75 0.92 -19.19 -17.65
N PRO A 76 -0.05 -18.34 -17.98
CA PRO A 76 0.04 -16.90 -17.77
C PRO A 76 0.05 -16.58 -16.27
N VAL A 77 0.94 -15.65 -15.89
CA VAL A 77 1.06 -15.15 -14.52
C VAL A 77 0.81 -13.65 -14.51
N VAL A 78 -0.08 -13.19 -13.62
CA VAL A 78 -0.31 -11.79 -13.32
C VAL A 78 0.08 -11.52 -11.87
N GLY A 79 0.90 -10.49 -11.65
CA GLY A 79 1.21 -10.02 -10.30
C GLY A 79 0.17 -9.01 -9.81
N VAL A 80 0.05 -8.89 -8.50
CA VAL A 80 -0.66 -7.78 -7.85
C VAL A 80 0.19 -7.25 -6.72
N MET A 81 0.68 -6.02 -6.83
CA MET A 81 1.57 -5.38 -5.86
C MET A 81 2.80 -6.25 -5.54
N SER A 82 3.31 -6.95 -6.52
CA SER A 82 4.41 -7.91 -6.40
C SER A 82 5.70 -7.37 -7.00
N GLY A 83 5.59 -6.50 -7.99
CA GLY A 83 6.65 -6.08 -8.88
C GLY A 83 6.66 -6.90 -10.18
N ALA A 84 7.17 -6.31 -11.24
CA ALA A 84 7.21 -6.93 -12.56
C ALA A 84 8.31 -7.99 -12.68
N SER A 85 8.11 -8.95 -13.59
CA SER A 85 9.09 -9.92 -14.06
C SER A 85 8.92 -10.14 -15.56
N PRO A 86 10.00 -10.43 -16.32
CA PRO A 86 9.89 -10.76 -17.75
C PRO A 86 9.16 -12.09 -18.00
N HIS A 87 8.90 -12.86 -16.95
CA HIS A 87 8.18 -14.13 -16.99
C HIS A 87 6.70 -14.02 -16.63
N MET A 88 6.24 -12.80 -16.31
CA MET A 88 4.83 -12.48 -16.04
C MET A 88 4.22 -11.67 -17.19
N LEU A 89 2.91 -11.66 -17.30
CA LEU A 89 2.23 -10.75 -18.23
C LEU A 89 2.48 -9.30 -17.83
N PHE A 90 2.20 -8.96 -16.59
CA PHE A 90 2.45 -7.68 -15.94
C PHE A 90 2.09 -7.78 -14.44
N ASP A 91 2.37 -6.72 -13.72
CA ASP A 91 1.93 -6.53 -12.34
C ASP A 91 0.83 -5.45 -12.28
N VAL A 92 -0.27 -5.73 -11.59
CA VAL A 92 -1.31 -4.74 -11.29
C VAL A 92 -0.88 -4.00 -10.03
N GLU A 93 -0.65 -2.70 -10.14
CA GLU A 93 0.01 -1.92 -9.10
C GLU A 93 -0.70 -0.57 -8.91
N VAL A 94 -0.59 0.01 -7.73
CA VAL A 94 -0.89 1.43 -7.56
C VAL A 94 0.32 2.25 -7.99
N ASN A 95 0.08 3.43 -8.59
CA ASN A 95 1.18 4.32 -8.92
C ASN A 95 1.75 4.96 -7.65
N GLU A 96 2.71 4.28 -7.01
CA GLU A 96 3.33 4.71 -5.76
C GLU A 96 4.06 6.05 -5.86
N TYR A 97 4.52 6.43 -7.04
CA TYR A 97 5.11 7.74 -7.29
C TYR A 97 4.05 8.84 -7.18
N ALA A 98 2.94 8.67 -7.91
CA ALA A 98 1.82 9.61 -7.85
C ALA A 98 1.20 9.65 -6.45
N THR A 99 0.96 8.49 -5.84
CA THR A 99 0.41 8.35 -4.48
C THR A 99 1.28 9.06 -3.45
N GLY A 100 2.59 8.83 -3.48
CA GLY A 100 3.54 9.48 -2.59
C GLY A 100 3.54 10.99 -2.77
N ALA A 101 3.69 11.47 -4.01
CA ALA A 101 3.71 12.90 -4.30
C ALA A 101 2.40 13.60 -3.90
N GLN A 102 1.24 13.01 -4.20
CA GLN A 102 -0.07 13.56 -3.84
C GLN A 102 -0.28 13.65 -2.32
N SER A 103 0.17 12.63 -1.56
CA SER A 103 0.10 12.65 -0.09
C SER A 103 0.87 13.82 0.51
N VAL A 104 2.06 14.08 -0.04
CA VAL A 104 2.93 15.17 0.40
C VAL A 104 2.36 16.53 0.00
N LEU A 105 1.93 16.70 -1.26
CA LEU A 105 1.34 17.95 -1.73
C LEU A 105 0.08 18.31 -0.94
N TYR A 106 -0.73 17.32 -0.56
CA TYR A 106 -1.87 17.54 0.33
C TYR A 106 -1.40 18.04 1.71
N LEU A 107 -0.40 17.41 2.32
CA LEU A 107 0.20 17.82 3.59
C LEU A 107 0.67 19.29 3.51
N LEU A 108 1.47 19.61 2.49
CA LEU A 108 1.98 20.97 2.29
C LEU A 108 0.85 21.99 2.07
N GLY A 109 -0.16 21.63 1.28
CA GLY A 109 -1.34 22.48 1.05
C GLY A 109 -2.08 22.81 2.35
N LYS A 110 -2.29 21.82 3.24
CA LYS A 110 -2.91 22.05 4.56
C LYS A 110 -2.04 22.91 5.48
N MET A 111 -0.73 22.88 5.33
CA MET A 111 0.22 23.71 6.07
C MET A 111 0.43 25.10 5.46
N GLY A 112 -0.18 25.41 4.31
CA GLY A 112 0.03 26.65 3.57
C GLY A 112 1.45 26.73 2.99
N TYR A 113 2.08 25.61 2.69
CA TYR A 113 3.45 25.49 2.15
C TYR A 113 4.52 26.14 3.03
N GLN A 114 4.33 26.16 4.35
CA GLN A 114 5.25 26.78 5.30
C GLN A 114 5.40 25.95 6.58
N GLY A 115 6.57 26.04 7.20
CA GLY A 115 6.87 25.39 8.47
C GLY A 115 7.61 24.07 8.29
N ASN A 116 7.61 23.25 9.32
CA ASN A 116 8.41 22.04 9.35
C ASN A 116 7.51 20.81 9.53
N ILE A 117 8.01 19.67 9.09
CA ILE A 117 7.40 18.37 9.30
C ILE A 117 8.37 17.40 10.00
N LEU A 118 7.81 16.30 10.47
CA LEU A 118 8.52 15.08 10.83
C LEU A 118 8.02 13.94 9.96
N SER A 119 8.87 12.98 9.61
CA SER A 119 8.44 11.85 8.80
C SER A 119 8.70 10.49 9.45
N ALA A 120 7.73 9.59 9.33
CA ALA A 120 7.86 8.19 9.66
C ALA A 120 7.98 7.38 8.36
N ARG A 121 9.11 6.70 8.18
CA ARG A 121 9.51 6.02 6.95
C ARG A 121 9.61 4.50 7.14
N PHE A 122 9.48 3.79 6.05
CA PHE A 122 9.76 2.35 5.98
C PHE A 122 10.32 1.99 4.60
N ASP A 123 11.62 1.71 4.53
CA ASP A 123 12.30 1.39 3.27
C ASP A 123 12.34 -0.11 2.95
N GLY A 124 11.85 -0.96 3.85
CA GLY A 124 11.82 -2.41 3.69
C GLY A 124 10.81 -2.95 2.68
N ASN A 125 9.93 -2.08 2.18
CA ASN A 125 8.98 -2.38 1.11
C ASN A 125 9.16 -1.39 -0.04
N SER A 126 9.00 -1.84 -1.29
CA SER A 126 9.21 -1.01 -2.48
C SER A 126 8.25 0.19 -2.53
N GLY A 127 6.96 -0.03 -2.28
CA GLY A 127 5.95 1.03 -2.32
C GLY A 127 6.23 2.12 -1.28
N THR A 128 6.39 1.76 -0.01
CA THR A 128 6.69 2.73 1.06
C THR A 128 8.01 3.46 0.86
N ARG A 129 9.02 2.78 0.29
CA ARG A 129 10.29 3.40 -0.09
C ARG A 129 10.12 4.42 -1.21
N ILE A 130 9.33 4.12 -2.24
CA ILE A 130 9.03 5.04 -3.35
C ILE A 130 8.29 6.26 -2.79
N ARG A 131 7.26 6.08 -1.96
CA ARG A 131 6.53 7.17 -1.29
C ARG A 131 7.49 8.11 -0.52
N GLY A 132 8.45 7.53 0.22
CA GLY A 132 9.47 8.29 0.94
C GLY A 132 10.40 9.10 0.03
N LYS A 133 10.80 8.53 -1.13
CA LYS A 133 11.57 9.27 -2.14
C LYS A 133 10.77 10.41 -2.76
N MET A 134 9.46 10.23 -2.93
CA MET A 134 8.58 11.32 -3.42
C MET A 134 8.43 12.44 -2.40
N LEU A 135 8.41 12.11 -1.10
CA LEU A 135 8.50 13.14 -0.05
C LEU A 135 9.77 13.98 -0.22
N ASP A 136 10.94 13.33 -0.34
CA ASP A 136 12.20 14.05 -0.52
C ASP A 136 12.20 14.91 -1.80
N ALA A 137 11.71 14.37 -2.92
CA ALA A 137 11.63 15.08 -4.20
C ALA A 137 10.72 16.32 -4.11
N VAL A 138 9.52 16.20 -3.53
CA VAL A 138 8.59 17.32 -3.37
C VAL A 138 9.20 18.39 -2.46
N LEU A 139 9.87 18.03 -1.38
CA LEU A 139 10.49 18.99 -0.47
C LEU A 139 11.68 19.70 -1.09
N THR A 140 12.38 19.09 -2.04
CA THR A 140 13.48 19.75 -2.79
C THR A 140 12.99 20.99 -3.54
N GLU A 141 11.76 20.95 -4.07
CA GLU A 141 11.16 22.09 -4.77
C GLU A 141 10.37 23.05 -3.84
N ASN A 142 10.13 22.64 -2.58
CA ASN A 142 9.32 23.40 -1.62
C ASN A 142 10.15 23.74 -0.37
N THR A 143 11.22 24.49 -0.53
CA THR A 143 12.28 24.75 0.46
C THR A 143 11.82 25.51 1.73
N ALA A 144 10.62 26.11 1.72
CA ALA A 144 10.00 26.72 2.90
C ALA A 144 9.48 25.68 3.91
N VAL A 145 9.40 24.40 3.51
CA VAL A 145 9.05 23.29 4.39
C VAL A 145 10.24 22.36 4.55
N LYS A 146 10.59 22.04 5.78
CA LYS A 146 11.73 21.15 6.10
C LYS A 146 11.25 19.91 6.83
N ASP A 147 11.74 18.74 6.41
CA ASP A 147 11.67 17.52 7.21
C ASP A 147 12.79 17.59 8.26
N LEU A 148 12.44 18.06 9.48
CA LEU A 148 13.42 18.29 10.55
C LEU A 148 14.13 17.02 10.98
N ALA A 149 13.39 15.92 10.99
CA ALA A 149 13.92 14.61 11.32
C ALA A 149 13.01 13.50 10.80
N LYS A 150 13.63 12.43 10.35
CA LYS A 150 12.95 11.22 9.91
C LYS A 150 13.22 10.07 10.87
N PHE A 151 12.16 9.36 11.23
CA PHE A 151 12.26 8.04 11.82
C PHE A 151 12.18 7.01 10.69
N SER A 152 13.12 6.09 10.62
CA SER A 152 13.10 4.97 9.67
C SER A 152 12.88 3.68 10.43
N MET A 153 11.70 3.09 10.23
CA MET A 153 11.33 1.80 10.82
C MET A 153 12.30 0.72 10.33
N ALA A 154 13.04 0.11 11.24
CA ALA A 154 14.01 -0.92 10.92
C ALA A 154 13.48 -2.34 11.16
N ARG A 155 12.49 -2.50 12.04
CA ARG A 155 11.98 -3.80 12.48
C ARG A 155 10.58 -4.04 11.97
N THR A 156 10.33 -5.22 11.43
CA THR A 156 8.98 -5.68 11.08
C THR A 156 8.33 -6.46 12.23
N GLN A 157 9.11 -7.05 13.10
CA GLN A 157 8.64 -7.63 14.35
C GLN A 157 8.59 -6.54 15.43
N SER A 158 7.51 -6.46 16.19
CA SER A 158 7.27 -5.38 17.18
C SER A 158 7.38 -3.97 16.60
N TRP A 159 7.03 -3.80 15.33
CA TRP A 159 7.16 -2.54 14.61
C TRP A 159 6.40 -1.37 15.25
N ARG A 160 5.29 -1.66 15.96
CA ARG A 160 4.50 -0.63 16.65
C ARG A 160 5.32 0.02 17.77
N ASP A 161 6.07 -0.78 18.53
CA ASP A 161 6.94 -0.26 19.59
C ASP A 161 8.12 0.51 19.01
N ASP A 162 8.67 0.04 17.88
CA ASP A 162 9.73 0.73 17.16
C ASP A 162 9.27 2.13 16.70
N VAL A 163 8.09 2.23 16.08
CA VAL A 163 7.49 3.51 15.68
C VAL A 163 7.18 4.39 16.90
N ARG A 164 6.59 3.82 17.96
CA ARG A 164 6.27 4.54 19.19
C ARG A 164 7.50 5.19 19.79
N ASN A 165 8.53 4.40 20.02
CA ASN A 165 9.78 4.87 20.67
C ASN A 165 10.51 5.90 19.80
N GLY A 166 10.63 5.62 18.50
CA GLY A 166 11.30 6.51 17.55
C GLY A 166 10.58 7.85 17.40
N MET A 167 9.27 7.82 17.18
CA MET A 167 8.51 9.06 17.01
C MET A 167 8.37 9.85 18.31
N GLN A 168 8.23 9.19 19.47
CA GLN A 168 8.24 9.87 20.76
C GLN A 168 9.55 10.65 21.00
N ALA A 169 10.69 10.05 20.66
CA ALA A 169 11.97 10.74 20.77
C ALA A 169 12.07 11.98 19.86
N LEU A 170 11.51 11.88 18.62
CA LEU A 170 11.47 13.01 17.71
C LEU A 170 10.51 14.12 18.20
N PHE A 171 9.33 13.77 18.71
CA PHE A 171 8.39 14.75 19.26
C PHE A 171 8.97 15.53 20.45
N LEU A 172 9.66 14.85 21.35
CA LEU A 172 10.33 15.50 22.48
C LEU A 172 11.44 16.44 22.00
N ARG A 173 12.25 16.01 21.04
CA ARG A 173 13.38 16.81 20.51
C ARG A 173 12.91 18.05 19.75
N HIS A 174 11.80 17.95 19.04
CA HIS A 174 11.30 18.99 18.14
C HIS A 174 9.97 19.59 18.63
N GLN A 175 9.72 19.57 19.93
CA GLN A 175 8.48 20.09 20.50
C GLN A 175 8.23 21.55 20.08
N GLY A 176 7.04 21.82 19.53
CA GLY A 176 6.64 23.14 19.05
C GLY A 176 7.30 23.59 17.73
N GLN A 177 8.15 22.76 17.09
CA GLN A 177 8.89 23.14 15.90
C GLN A 177 8.30 22.60 14.60
N PHE A 178 7.30 21.69 14.63
CA PHE A 178 6.67 21.09 13.45
C PHE A 178 5.16 21.36 13.43
N LYS A 179 4.60 21.40 12.23
CA LYS A 179 3.15 21.58 11.97
C LYS A 179 2.56 20.39 11.21
N GLY A 180 3.38 19.49 10.74
CA GLY A 180 2.93 18.33 10.00
C GLY A 180 3.71 17.07 10.32
N VAL A 181 3.07 15.93 10.13
CA VAL A 181 3.71 14.61 10.18
C VAL A 181 3.28 13.83 8.95
N TRP A 182 4.24 13.25 8.27
CA TRP A 182 4.01 12.34 7.17
C TRP A 182 4.36 10.91 7.58
N ALA A 183 3.44 9.98 7.37
CA ALA A 183 3.63 8.55 7.65
C ALA A 183 3.54 7.73 6.36
N SER A 184 4.51 6.85 6.12
CA SER A 184 4.58 6.07 4.88
C SER A 184 3.44 5.07 4.71
N PHE A 185 2.73 4.72 5.80
CA PHE A 185 1.51 3.90 5.78
C PHE A 185 0.65 4.13 7.04
N ASP A 186 -0.63 3.79 6.95
CA ASP A 186 -1.63 4.09 7.98
C ASP A 186 -1.31 3.50 9.36
N GLY A 187 -0.71 2.31 9.41
CA GLY A 187 -0.34 1.71 10.68
C GLY A 187 0.63 2.55 11.51
N GLN A 188 1.57 3.26 10.86
CA GLN A 188 2.44 4.24 11.56
C GLN A 188 1.62 5.43 12.05
N ALA A 189 0.69 5.92 11.21
CA ALA A 189 -0.16 7.05 11.57
C ALA A 189 -1.02 6.76 12.81
N TYR A 190 -1.50 5.53 13.00
CA TYR A 190 -2.26 5.17 14.22
C TYR A 190 -1.41 5.30 15.48
N VAL A 191 -0.17 4.81 15.46
CA VAL A 191 0.75 4.93 16.60
C VAL A 191 1.10 6.38 16.88
N ILE A 192 1.29 7.17 15.83
CA ILE A 192 1.61 8.61 15.91
C ILE A 192 0.41 9.38 16.48
N ASP A 193 -0.78 9.11 15.99
CA ASP A 193 -2.02 9.73 16.45
C ASP A 193 -2.23 9.47 17.96
N ASP A 194 -2.13 8.21 18.39
CA ASP A 194 -2.24 7.84 19.81
C ASP A 194 -1.20 8.54 20.69
N LEU A 195 0.05 8.68 20.19
CA LEU A 195 1.12 9.39 20.91
C LEU A 195 0.81 10.88 21.06
N LEU A 196 0.42 11.55 19.98
CA LEU A 196 0.14 12.98 19.99
C LEU A 196 -1.08 13.31 20.85
N GLN A 197 -2.13 12.47 20.81
CA GLN A 197 -3.29 12.61 21.70
C GLN A 197 -2.88 12.45 23.17
N SER A 198 -1.99 11.50 23.50
CA SER A 198 -1.48 11.33 24.86
C SER A 198 -0.68 12.51 25.38
N GLN A 199 -0.16 13.35 24.49
CA GLN A 199 0.52 14.61 24.78
C GLN A 199 -0.43 15.80 24.85
N GLY A 200 -1.74 15.58 24.72
CA GLY A 200 -2.77 16.61 24.80
C GLY A 200 -3.02 17.38 23.49
N MET A 201 -2.41 16.97 22.37
CA MET A 201 -2.65 17.56 21.07
C MET A 201 -4.04 17.19 20.54
N LYS A 202 -4.65 18.12 19.82
CA LYS A 202 -6.02 18.03 19.30
C LYS A 202 -6.03 18.14 17.79
N LYS A 203 -7.12 17.72 17.18
CA LYS A 203 -7.37 17.88 15.74
C LYS A 203 -7.18 19.32 15.31
N GLY A 204 -6.33 19.55 14.32
CA GLY A 204 -6.00 20.89 13.82
C GLY A 204 -4.69 21.48 14.36
N ASP A 205 -4.14 20.95 15.47
CA ASP A 205 -2.83 21.40 15.98
C ASP A 205 -1.69 21.06 15.03
N ILE A 206 -1.80 19.90 14.38
CA ILE A 206 -0.89 19.45 13.30
C ILE A 206 -1.68 18.82 12.16
N THR A 207 -1.04 18.68 11.00
CA THR A 207 -1.54 17.88 9.87
C THR A 207 -0.85 16.53 9.83
N LEU A 208 -1.57 15.44 10.03
CA LEU A 208 -1.05 14.06 9.95
C LEU A 208 -1.61 13.37 8.70
N VAL A 209 -0.74 13.00 7.78
CA VAL A 209 -1.10 12.35 6.50
C VAL A 209 -0.41 11.01 6.37
N SER A 210 -1.13 10.05 5.81
CA SER A 210 -0.65 8.68 5.59
C SER A 210 -1.13 8.10 4.26
N VAL A 211 -0.88 6.82 4.06
CA VAL A 211 -1.28 6.08 2.85
C VAL A 211 -1.76 4.69 3.26
N ASP A 212 -2.67 4.13 2.57
CA ASP A 212 -3.26 2.80 2.42
C ASP A 212 -4.79 2.84 2.44
N GLY A 213 -5.42 3.54 3.39
CA GLY A 213 -6.86 3.53 3.56
C GLY A 213 -7.40 2.26 4.23
N GLY A 214 -8.56 2.37 4.83
CA GLY A 214 -9.25 1.28 5.47
C GLY A 214 -10.19 1.73 6.58
N PRO A 215 -11.03 0.82 7.10
CA PRO A 215 -12.08 1.18 8.04
C PRO A 215 -11.59 1.91 9.30
N GLU A 216 -10.41 1.54 9.83
CA GLU A 216 -9.83 2.21 11.00
C GLU A 216 -9.41 3.65 10.66
N THR A 217 -8.73 3.84 9.53
CA THR A 217 -8.30 5.16 9.08
C THR A 217 -9.48 6.09 8.86
N TYR A 218 -10.54 5.57 8.23
CA TYR A 218 -11.75 6.36 7.96
C TYR A 218 -12.47 6.77 9.25
N ARG A 219 -12.56 5.87 10.25
CA ARG A 219 -13.09 6.20 11.56
C ARG A 219 -12.26 7.28 12.24
N ARG A 220 -10.94 7.19 12.20
CA ARG A 220 -10.03 8.19 12.78
C ARG A 220 -10.14 9.54 12.06
N ILE A 221 -10.20 9.57 10.73
CA ILE A 221 -10.41 10.83 9.98
C ILE A 221 -11.73 11.50 10.38
N ALA A 222 -12.79 10.72 10.62
CA ALA A 222 -14.09 11.24 11.04
C ALA A 222 -14.16 11.60 12.54
N ASP A 223 -13.28 11.05 13.37
CA ASP A 223 -13.24 11.31 14.82
C ASP A 223 -12.69 12.71 15.10
N PRO A 224 -13.43 13.55 15.86
CA PRO A 224 -12.96 14.89 16.24
C PRO A 224 -11.73 14.88 17.16
N ASN A 225 -11.40 13.76 17.80
CA ASN A 225 -10.24 13.65 18.68
C ASN A 225 -8.97 13.17 17.97
N SER A 226 -9.10 12.52 16.81
CA SER A 226 -7.95 12.04 16.05
C SER A 226 -7.28 13.16 15.25
N LEU A 227 -5.95 13.12 15.21
CA LEU A 227 -5.15 14.06 14.43
C LEU A 227 -4.97 13.62 12.98
N ILE A 228 -5.35 12.41 12.62
CA ILE A 228 -5.24 11.94 11.22
C ILE A 228 -6.13 12.83 10.35
N THR A 229 -5.48 13.56 9.44
CA THR A 229 -6.13 14.54 8.57
C THR A 229 -6.58 13.90 7.26
N ALA A 230 -5.74 13.03 6.68
CA ALA A 230 -6.05 12.36 5.43
C ALA A 230 -5.21 11.08 5.23
N THR A 231 -5.68 10.25 4.33
CA THR A 231 -4.92 9.13 3.77
C THR A 231 -5.09 9.09 2.25
N MET A 232 -4.07 8.60 1.54
CA MET A 232 -4.21 8.16 0.16
C MET A 232 -4.69 6.70 0.18
N MET A 233 -5.96 6.48 -0.12
CA MET A 233 -6.56 5.14 -0.13
C MET A 233 -6.08 4.36 -1.36
N ILE A 234 -5.52 3.18 -1.12
CA ILE A 234 -5.17 2.20 -2.16
C ILE A 234 -6.38 1.28 -2.38
N PRO A 235 -6.84 1.11 -3.62
CA PRO A 235 -8.01 0.28 -3.93
C PRO A 235 -7.65 -1.22 -3.97
N PHE A 236 -7.25 -1.79 -2.83
CA PHE A 236 -6.73 -3.16 -2.73
C PHE A 236 -7.66 -4.21 -3.35
N GLU A 237 -8.97 -4.09 -3.12
CA GLU A 237 -9.97 -5.01 -3.67
C GLU A 237 -10.06 -4.88 -5.19
N GLN A 238 -9.99 -3.65 -5.71
CA GLN A 238 -10.04 -3.41 -7.15
C GLN A 238 -8.76 -3.90 -7.84
N LEU A 239 -7.60 -3.77 -7.19
CA LEU A 239 -6.33 -4.33 -7.70
C LEU A 239 -6.45 -5.85 -7.90
N GLY A 240 -6.96 -6.57 -6.89
CA GLY A 240 -7.19 -8.01 -6.98
C GLY A 240 -8.18 -8.40 -8.08
N ALA A 241 -9.31 -7.71 -8.16
CA ALA A 241 -10.33 -7.94 -9.18
C ALA A 241 -9.82 -7.63 -10.60
N SER A 242 -9.02 -6.56 -10.75
CA SER A 242 -8.43 -6.16 -12.05
C SER A 242 -7.48 -7.20 -12.61
N ALA A 243 -6.75 -7.93 -11.76
CA ALA A 243 -5.92 -9.04 -12.21
C ALA A 243 -6.75 -10.15 -12.87
N ILE A 244 -7.90 -10.47 -12.30
CA ILE A 244 -8.83 -11.48 -12.84
C ILE A 244 -9.49 -10.99 -14.13
N ASP A 245 -9.94 -9.74 -14.19
CA ASP A 245 -10.49 -9.16 -15.42
C ASP A 245 -9.45 -9.13 -16.55
N SER A 246 -8.20 -8.88 -16.20
CA SER A 246 -7.09 -8.92 -17.16
C SER A 246 -6.86 -10.33 -17.71
N ILE A 247 -6.89 -11.36 -16.84
CA ILE A 247 -6.80 -12.77 -17.27
C ILE A 247 -8.00 -13.12 -18.16
N ASP A 248 -9.21 -12.71 -17.82
CA ASP A 248 -10.39 -12.94 -18.64
C ASP A 248 -10.24 -12.34 -20.04
N ARG A 249 -9.78 -11.11 -20.14
CA ARG A 249 -9.58 -10.43 -21.41
C ARG A 249 -8.49 -11.10 -22.24
N ILE A 250 -7.33 -11.37 -21.66
CA ILE A 250 -6.17 -11.87 -22.40
C ILE A 250 -6.25 -13.37 -22.65
N VAL A 251 -6.62 -14.16 -21.64
CA VAL A 251 -6.55 -15.63 -21.71
C VAL A 251 -7.82 -16.23 -22.26
N VAL A 252 -9.00 -15.75 -21.83
CA VAL A 252 -10.30 -16.29 -22.26
C VAL A 252 -10.75 -15.64 -23.55
N LYS A 253 -10.80 -14.30 -23.60
CA LYS A 253 -11.29 -13.54 -24.77
C LYS A 253 -10.24 -13.33 -25.86
N LYS A 254 -8.96 -13.72 -25.59
CA LYS A 254 -7.84 -13.61 -26.53
C LYS A 254 -7.56 -12.17 -27.00
N GLU A 255 -7.85 -11.19 -26.16
CA GLU A 255 -7.47 -9.82 -26.42
C GLU A 255 -5.92 -9.67 -26.39
N PRO A 256 -5.31 -8.84 -27.25
CA PRO A 256 -3.87 -8.57 -27.18
C PRO A 256 -3.51 -7.98 -25.80
N LYS A 257 -2.42 -8.47 -25.20
CA LYS A 257 -1.94 -7.99 -23.88
C LYS A 257 -1.78 -6.47 -23.85
N GLU A 258 -1.31 -5.88 -24.93
CA GLU A 258 -1.03 -4.46 -25.10
C GLU A 258 -2.28 -3.59 -24.98
N THR A 259 -3.48 -4.15 -25.24
CA THR A 259 -4.77 -3.46 -25.03
C THR A 259 -5.19 -3.42 -23.57
N VAL A 260 -4.58 -4.25 -22.73
CA VAL A 260 -4.84 -4.32 -21.27
C VAL A 260 -3.74 -3.59 -20.51
N ALA A 261 -2.48 -3.89 -20.82
CA ALA A 261 -1.32 -3.25 -20.22
C ALA A 261 -0.20 -3.10 -21.27
N ALA A 262 0.11 -1.88 -21.66
CA ALA A 262 1.13 -1.58 -22.65
C ALA A 262 2.56 -1.94 -22.18
N GLY A 263 2.79 -2.01 -20.88
CA GLY A 263 4.09 -2.26 -20.28
C GLY A 263 4.07 -3.39 -19.24
N PRO A 264 5.08 -3.39 -18.36
CA PRO A 264 5.19 -4.39 -17.29
C PRO A 264 4.26 -4.11 -16.10
N TYR A 265 3.56 -3.00 -16.10
CA TYR A 265 2.63 -2.59 -15.04
C TYR A 265 1.29 -2.16 -15.60
N LEU A 266 0.22 -2.54 -14.90
CA LEU A 266 -1.11 -1.95 -15.02
C LEU A 266 -1.35 -1.11 -13.77
N PHE A 267 -1.26 0.22 -13.92
CA PHE A 267 -1.41 1.13 -12.78
C PHE A 267 -2.87 1.48 -12.53
N MET A 268 -3.23 1.49 -11.25
CA MET A 268 -4.47 2.06 -10.73
C MET A 268 -4.17 3.28 -9.86
N ASP A 269 -5.07 4.25 -9.83
CA ASP A 269 -4.92 5.44 -9.02
C ASP A 269 -5.34 5.20 -7.57
N SER A 270 -4.63 5.84 -6.65
CA SER A 270 -5.08 6.00 -5.27
C SER A 270 -6.07 7.16 -5.15
N VAL A 271 -6.85 7.17 -4.09
CA VAL A 271 -7.88 8.18 -3.84
C VAL A 271 -7.58 8.91 -2.53
N LEU A 272 -7.52 10.24 -2.58
CA LEU A 272 -7.41 11.04 -1.38
C LEU A 272 -8.71 10.93 -0.56
N VAL A 273 -8.58 10.56 0.70
CA VAL A 273 -9.68 10.53 1.67
C VAL A 273 -9.36 11.46 2.83
N ASP A 274 -10.21 12.46 3.04
CA ASP A 274 -10.14 13.42 4.13
C ASP A 274 -11.53 13.70 4.72
N ALA A 275 -11.66 14.67 5.62
CA ALA A 275 -12.92 15.01 6.27
C ALA A 275 -14.05 15.40 5.28
N THR A 276 -13.71 15.85 4.06
CA THR A 276 -14.71 16.30 3.07
C THR A 276 -15.42 15.12 2.37
N ASN A 277 -14.80 13.96 2.34
CA ASN A 277 -15.34 12.81 1.62
C ASN A 277 -15.37 11.49 2.42
N VAL A 278 -14.78 11.44 3.61
CA VAL A 278 -14.65 10.21 4.43
C VAL A 278 -15.98 9.52 4.71
N GLN A 279 -17.07 10.26 4.77
CA GLN A 279 -18.42 9.70 5.00
C GLN A 279 -18.81 8.66 3.94
N LYS A 280 -18.29 8.77 2.72
CA LYS A 280 -18.54 7.81 1.63
C LYS A 280 -17.85 6.46 1.86
N PHE A 281 -16.85 6.41 2.74
CA PHE A 281 -16.02 5.24 3.03
C PHE A 281 -16.34 4.62 4.40
N LEU A 282 -17.13 5.29 5.24
CA LEU A 282 -17.61 4.73 6.48
C LEU A 282 -18.70 3.69 6.15
N GLN A 283 -18.42 2.43 6.44
CA GLN A 283 -19.45 1.41 6.37
C GLN A 283 -20.52 1.67 7.44
N PRO A 284 -21.81 1.44 7.15
CA PRO A 284 -22.81 1.41 8.21
C PRO A 284 -22.34 0.42 9.29
N ALA A 285 -22.43 0.82 10.56
CA ALA A 285 -22.15 -0.12 11.65
C ALA A 285 -22.96 -1.40 11.39
N ALA A 286 -22.30 -2.54 11.33
CA ALA A 286 -22.97 -3.82 11.19
C ALA A 286 -24.02 -3.91 12.33
N LYS A 287 -25.30 -4.00 11.93
CA LYS A 287 -26.43 -4.14 12.86
C LYS A 287 -26.37 -5.48 13.57
#